data_be6c75a0893a4e5c8189c24545f16192
#
_entry.id   be6c75a0893a4e5c8189c24545f16192
#
_cell.length_a   1.000
_cell.length_b   1.000
_cell.length_c   1.000
_cell.angle_alpha   90.00
_cell.angle_beta   90.00
_cell.angle_gamma   90.00
#
_symmetry.space_group_name_H-M   'P 1'
#
loop_
_entity.id
_entity.type
_entity.pdbx_description
1 polymer ?
#
loop_
_entity_poly.entity_id
_entity_poly.type
_entity_poly.pdbx_seq_one_letter_code
_entity_poly.pdbx_strand_id
1 'polypeptide(L)' 'MMGQIGQAKDQAEQAAQALQTAETEVGQAQQAFQQASQGSNQSEASDVNNMFAHALQKIGEARDAVMAAVSGAESYAGRL' A
#
# COMPACT_ATOMS: atom_id res chain seq x y z
N MET A 1 23.98 14.52 -10.70
CA MET A 1 24.06 13.56 -9.60
C MET A 1 22.98 13.73 -8.58
N MET A 2 22.91 14.88 -7.92
CA MET A 2 21.78 15.20 -7.04
C MET A 2 20.45 15.06 -7.77
N GLY A 3 20.40 15.46 -9.07
CA GLY A 3 19.18 15.35 -9.86
C GLY A 3 18.70 13.93 -10.05
N GLN A 4 19.60 12.96 -10.19
CA GLN A 4 19.22 11.56 -10.37
C GLN A 4 18.70 10.96 -9.08
N ILE A 5 19.31 11.31 -7.95
CA ILE A 5 18.83 10.85 -6.64
C ILE A 5 17.48 11.50 -6.34
N GLY A 6 17.33 12.79 -6.66
CA GLY A 6 16.06 13.49 -6.49
C GLY A 6 14.96 12.88 -7.34
N GLN A 7 15.27 12.50 -8.57
CA GLN A 7 14.30 11.86 -9.45
C GLN A 7 13.87 10.50 -8.91
N ALA A 8 14.84 9.71 -8.42
CA ALA A 8 14.52 8.41 -7.83
C ALA A 8 13.64 8.57 -6.60
N LYS A 9 13.93 9.56 -5.76
CA LYS A 9 13.14 9.85 -4.58
C LYS A 9 11.71 10.25 -4.97
N ASP A 10 11.57 11.13 -5.96
CA ASP A 10 10.25 11.59 -6.40
C ASP A 10 9.43 10.44 -6.95
N GLN A 11 10.05 9.57 -7.75
CA GLN A 11 9.35 8.40 -8.28
C GLN A 11 8.92 7.45 -7.17
N ALA A 12 9.77 7.28 -6.16
CA ALA A 12 9.44 6.42 -5.02
C ALA A 12 8.28 7.03 -4.20
N GLU A 13 8.26 8.34 -4.03
CA GLU A 13 7.16 9.01 -3.34
C GLU A 13 5.85 8.87 -4.09
N GLN A 14 5.89 8.96 -5.43
CA GLN A 14 4.71 8.71 -6.25
C GLN A 14 4.21 7.27 -6.10
N ALA A 15 5.13 6.31 -6.03
CA ALA A 15 4.77 4.91 -5.80
C ALA A 15 4.10 4.73 -4.44
N ALA A 16 4.60 5.40 -3.41
CA ALA A 16 4.00 5.34 -2.08
C ALA A 16 2.59 5.91 -2.08
N GLN A 17 2.36 7.00 -2.82
CA GLN A 17 1.02 7.57 -2.96
C GLN A 17 0.09 6.63 -3.71
N ALA A 18 0.58 5.97 -4.76
CA ALA A 18 -0.21 4.99 -5.49
C ALA A 18 -0.60 3.81 -4.61
N LEU A 19 0.30 3.38 -3.74
CA LEU A 19 0.00 2.31 -2.78
C LEU A 19 -1.05 2.76 -1.77
N GLN A 20 -0.99 4.01 -1.32
CA GLN A 20 -1.99 4.55 -0.41
C GLN A 20 -3.36 4.60 -1.09
N THR A 21 -3.42 5.00 -2.35
CA THR A 21 -4.66 4.99 -3.13
C THR A 21 -5.18 3.56 -3.27
N ALA A 22 -4.30 2.61 -3.57
CA ALA A 22 -4.68 1.20 -3.67
C ALA A 22 -5.24 0.68 -2.35
N GLU A 23 -4.64 1.08 -1.23
CA GLU A 23 -5.13 0.70 0.09
C GLU A 23 -6.56 1.17 0.31
N THR A 24 -6.85 2.42 -0.06
CA THR A 24 -8.19 2.98 0.04
C THR A 24 -9.18 2.21 -0.85
N GLU A 25 -8.79 1.93 -2.09
CA GLU A 25 -9.65 1.23 -3.04
C GLU A 25 -9.93 -0.20 -2.61
N VAL A 26 -8.92 -0.90 -2.10
CA VAL A 26 -9.11 -2.26 -1.60
C VAL A 26 -10.00 -2.24 -0.36
N GLY A 27 -9.85 -1.23 0.51
CA GLY A 27 -10.73 -1.07 1.66
C GLY A 27 -12.19 -0.87 1.27
N GLN A 28 -12.42 -0.09 0.20
CA GLN A 28 -13.76 0.12 -0.32
C GLN A 28 -14.32 -1.17 -0.91
N ALA A 29 -13.50 -1.94 -1.61
CA ALA A 29 -13.91 -3.23 -2.14
C ALA A 29 -14.29 -4.20 -1.02
N GLN A 30 -13.54 -4.19 0.07
CA GLN A 30 -13.86 -5.00 1.24
C GLN A 30 -15.22 -4.64 1.83
N GLN A 31 -15.49 -3.35 1.97
CA GLN A 31 -16.79 -2.89 2.48
C GLN A 31 -17.92 -3.31 1.56
N ALA A 32 -17.73 -3.16 0.25
CA ALA A 32 -18.75 -3.55 -0.72
C ALA A 32 -19.01 -5.05 -0.65
N PHE A 33 -17.95 -5.84 -0.49
CA PHE A 33 -18.10 -7.29 -0.35
C PHE A 33 -18.86 -7.65 0.94
N GLN A 34 -18.55 -6.97 2.06
CA GLN A 34 -19.23 -7.22 3.32
C GLN A 34 -20.72 -6.95 3.20
N GLN A 35 -21.08 -5.87 2.52
CA GLN A 35 -22.50 -5.54 2.31
C GLN A 35 -23.17 -6.55 1.40
N ALA A 36 -22.51 -6.95 0.32
CA ALA A 36 -23.08 -7.88 -0.65
C ALA A 36 -23.25 -9.28 -0.06
N SER A 37 -22.41 -9.65 0.89
CA SER A 37 -22.41 -11.00 1.45
C SER A 37 -23.25 -11.15 2.70
N GLN A 38 -23.93 -10.11 3.14
CA GLN A 38 -24.81 -10.21 4.31
C GLN A 38 -25.91 -11.24 4.05
N GLY A 39 -26.08 -12.14 5.01
CA GLY A 39 -27.07 -13.20 4.90
C GLY A 39 -26.64 -14.39 4.06
N SER A 40 -25.45 -14.35 3.49
CA SER A 40 -24.88 -15.43 2.70
C SER A 40 -24.08 -16.40 3.59
N ASN A 41 -23.35 -17.32 2.96
CA ASN A 41 -22.50 -18.28 3.67
C ASN A 41 -21.46 -17.52 4.50
N GLN A 42 -21.60 -17.59 5.82
CA GLN A 42 -20.76 -16.86 6.76
C GLN A 42 -19.30 -17.30 6.70
N SER A 43 -19.07 -18.60 6.52
CA SER A 43 -17.71 -19.15 6.50
C SER A 43 -16.94 -18.65 5.28
N GLU A 44 -17.57 -18.73 4.09
CA GLU A 44 -16.92 -18.25 2.87
C GLU A 44 -16.73 -16.74 2.89
N ALA A 45 -17.73 -16.00 3.40
CA ALA A 45 -17.63 -14.55 3.51
C ALA A 45 -16.49 -14.16 4.45
N SER A 46 -16.32 -14.87 5.54
CA SER A 46 -15.24 -14.63 6.49
C SER A 46 -13.87 -14.87 5.84
N ASP A 47 -13.76 -15.96 5.06
CA ASP A 47 -12.50 -16.27 4.36
C ASP A 47 -12.13 -15.18 3.37
N VAL A 48 -13.11 -14.68 2.60
CA VAL A 48 -12.84 -13.61 1.65
C VAL A 48 -12.48 -12.31 2.36
N ASN A 49 -13.17 -11.99 3.45
CA ASN A 49 -12.83 -10.81 4.24
C ASN A 49 -11.39 -10.88 4.77
N ASN A 50 -10.95 -12.07 5.19
CA ASN A 50 -9.57 -12.27 5.63
C ASN A 50 -8.58 -12.08 4.50
N MET A 51 -8.94 -12.45 3.27
CA MET A 51 -8.10 -12.21 2.11
C MET A 51 -7.94 -10.71 1.84
N PHE A 52 -9.03 -9.93 1.96
CA PHE A 52 -8.95 -8.48 1.84
C PHE A 52 -8.06 -7.88 2.92
N ALA A 53 -8.23 -8.32 4.16
CA ALA A 53 -7.42 -7.83 5.27
C ALA A 53 -5.93 -8.11 5.04
N HIS A 54 -5.62 -9.30 4.54
CA HIS A 54 -4.24 -9.68 4.23
C HIS A 54 -3.67 -8.81 3.11
N ALA A 55 -4.48 -8.54 2.07
CA ALA A 55 -4.06 -7.66 0.98
C ALA A 55 -3.77 -6.24 1.48
N LEU A 56 -4.64 -5.71 2.35
CA LEU A 56 -4.42 -4.39 2.94
C LEU A 56 -3.14 -4.34 3.75
N GLN A 57 -2.87 -5.38 4.53
CA GLN A 57 -1.64 -5.48 5.30
C GLN A 57 -0.41 -5.46 4.39
N LYS A 58 -0.45 -6.22 3.30
CA LYS A 58 0.67 -6.29 2.36
C LYS A 58 0.91 -4.96 1.66
N ILE A 59 -0.17 -4.26 1.30
CA ILE A 59 -0.04 -2.92 0.70
C ILE A 59 0.60 -1.96 1.70
N GLY A 60 0.19 -2.00 2.97
CA GLY A 60 0.76 -1.16 4.01
C GLY A 60 2.24 -1.44 4.22
N GLU A 61 2.63 -2.72 4.24
CA GLU A 61 4.03 -3.12 4.36
C GLU A 61 4.85 -2.63 3.17
N ALA A 62 4.28 -2.73 1.95
CA ALA A 62 4.96 -2.25 0.75
C ALA A 62 5.15 -0.74 0.79
N ARG A 63 4.13 0.00 1.23
CA ARG A 63 4.24 1.45 1.37
C ARG A 63 5.34 1.82 2.37
N ASP A 64 5.38 1.14 3.51
CA ASP A 64 6.39 1.40 4.54
C ASP A 64 7.79 1.10 4.01
N ALA A 65 7.94 0.01 3.24
CA ALA A 65 9.22 -0.34 2.64
C ALA A 65 9.67 0.73 1.63
N VAL A 66 8.74 1.26 0.83
CA VAL A 66 9.06 2.31 -0.13
C VAL A 66 9.50 3.58 0.60
N MET A 67 8.80 3.95 1.68
CA MET A 67 9.16 5.13 2.45
C MET A 67 10.51 4.96 3.14
N ALA A 68 10.86 3.75 3.57
CA ALA A 68 12.19 3.46 4.10
C ALA A 68 13.25 3.67 3.02
N ALA A 69 12.96 3.27 1.79
CA ALA A 69 13.88 3.49 0.67
C ALA A 69 14.06 4.98 0.38
N VAL A 70 12.98 5.77 0.47
CA VAL A 70 13.05 7.22 0.32
C VAL A 70 13.98 7.82 1.38
N SER A 71 13.80 7.43 2.64
CA SER A 71 14.66 7.91 3.73
C SER A 71 16.12 7.51 3.50
N GLY A 72 16.34 6.27 3.01
CA GLY A 72 17.68 5.81 2.70
C GLY A 72 18.33 6.62 1.59
N ALA A 73 17.56 6.95 0.55
CA ALA A 73 18.06 7.77 -0.55
C ALA A 73 18.41 9.18 -0.07
N GLU A 74 17.58 9.74 0.80
CA GLU A 74 17.86 11.07 1.38
C GLU A 74 19.15 11.05 2.21
N SER A 75 19.31 10.03 3.02
CA SER A 75 20.54 9.88 3.84
C SER A 75 21.76 9.72 2.96
N TYR A 76 21.65 8.94 1.89
CA TYR A 76 22.74 8.76 0.95
C TYR A 76 23.10 10.09 0.28
N ALA A 77 22.12 10.84 -0.17
CA ALA A 77 22.35 12.15 -0.79
C ALA A 77 23.02 13.11 0.18
N GLY A 78 22.67 13.06 1.46
CA GLY A 78 23.28 13.91 2.48
C GLY A 78 24.74 13.63 2.74
N ARG A 79 25.23 12.45 2.36
CA ARG A 79 26.64 12.09 2.52
C ARG A 79 27.50 12.46 1.32
N LEU A 80 26.89 12.85 0.23
CA LEU A 80 27.62 13.26 -0.95
C LEU A 80 28.03 14.72 -0.85
#